data_6437156ab62958c92d72a91b9c53974d
#
_entry.id   6437156ab62958c92d72a91b9c53974d
#
_cell.length_a   1.000
_cell.length_b   1.000
_cell.length_c   1.000
_cell.angle_alpha   90.00
_cell.angle_beta   90.00
_cell.angle_gamma   90.00
#
_symmetry.space_group_name_H-M   'P 1'
#
loop_
_entity.id
_entity.type
_entity.pdbx_description
1 polymer ?
#
loop_
_entity_poly.entity_id
_entity_poly.type
_entity_poly.pdbx_seq_one_letter_code
_entity_poly.pdbx_strand_id
1 'polypeptide(L)'
;MSLREVPLRTLSGEPTTLADLVGDRAVLLVNVASKCGLTPQYSGLVELHRSFGPRGFSVVGVPCNQFMGQEPGTAEEIQQFCSTTYGVDFPLLEKTDVNGDQRHALYERLADTPDAEGNAGDIQWNFEKFLIDRDGKVAGRFRPRTTPDAPELIAAIESVL
;
A
#
# COMPACT_ATOMS: atom_id res chain seq x y z
N MET A 1 11.48 -4.94 16.07
CA MET A 1 10.20 -5.47 15.61
C MET A 1 10.16 -5.48 14.09
N SER A 2 9.79 -6.61 13.50
CA SER A 2 9.61 -6.70 12.05
C SER A 2 8.46 -5.81 11.59
N LEU A 3 8.53 -5.27 10.37
CA LEU A 3 7.40 -4.56 9.76
C LEU A 3 6.13 -5.40 9.78
N ARG A 4 6.26 -6.72 9.69
CA ARG A 4 5.13 -7.65 9.67
C ARG A 4 4.40 -7.72 11.01
N GLU A 5 5.01 -7.27 12.08
CA GLU A 5 4.47 -7.33 13.46
C GLU A 5 3.97 -5.99 13.98
N VAL A 6 4.13 -4.91 13.22
CA VAL A 6 3.65 -3.58 13.63
C VAL A 6 2.12 -3.60 13.76
N PRO A 7 1.57 -3.14 14.91
CA PRO A 7 0.12 -3.09 15.09
C PRO A 7 -0.57 -2.22 14.04
N LEU A 8 -1.60 -2.76 13.41
CA LEU A 8 -2.40 -2.11 12.39
C LEU A 8 -3.88 -2.26 12.73
N ARG A 9 -4.74 -1.56 11.99
CA ARG A 9 -6.18 -1.79 12.02
C ARG A 9 -6.69 -1.94 10.60
N THR A 10 -7.62 -2.88 10.42
CA THR A 10 -8.33 -3.02 9.14
C THR A 10 -9.19 -1.79 8.88
N LEU A 11 -9.70 -1.66 7.67
CA LEU A 11 -10.60 -0.55 7.32
C LEU A 11 -11.82 -0.48 8.24
N SER A 12 -12.31 -1.62 8.72
CA SER A 12 -13.42 -1.71 9.68
C SER A 12 -13.01 -1.45 11.13
N GLY A 13 -11.73 -1.21 11.39
CA GLY A 13 -11.22 -0.86 12.72
C GLY A 13 -10.75 -2.04 13.57
N GLU A 14 -10.67 -3.23 13.01
CA GLU A 14 -10.22 -4.40 13.77
C GLU A 14 -8.69 -4.46 13.87
N PRO A 15 -8.13 -4.76 15.08
CA PRO A 15 -6.68 -4.89 15.24
C PRO A 15 -6.13 -6.03 14.37
N THR A 16 -4.97 -5.78 13.74
CA THR A 16 -4.28 -6.78 12.92
C THR A 16 -2.78 -6.45 12.82
N THR A 17 -2.06 -7.23 12.04
CA THR A 17 -0.69 -7.00 11.61
C THR A 17 -0.59 -7.46 10.17
N LEU A 18 0.50 -7.14 9.46
CA LEU A 18 0.70 -7.70 8.12
C LEU A 18 0.77 -9.22 8.18
N ALA A 19 1.43 -9.78 9.20
CA ALA A 19 1.52 -11.23 9.35
C ALA A 19 0.14 -11.89 9.48
N ASP A 20 -0.76 -11.29 10.26
CA ASP A 20 -2.12 -11.81 10.43
C ASP A 20 -2.98 -11.60 9.18
N LEU A 21 -2.76 -10.46 8.50
CA LEU A 21 -3.60 -10.04 7.39
C LEU A 21 -3.32 -10.83 6.11
N VAL A 22 -2.04 -11.11 5.83
CA VAL A 22 -1.63 -11.73 4.56
C VAL A 22 -0.81 -13.01 4.73
N GLY A 23 -0.53 -13.43 5.97
CA GLY A 23 0.32 -14.59 6.23
C GLY A 23 1.78 -14.31 5.86
N ASP A 24 2.43 -15.26 5.20
CA ASP A 24 3.84 -15.16 4.82
C ASP A 24 4.05 -14.56 3.42
N ARG A 25 3.04 -13.90 2.87
CA ARG A 25 3.10 -13.32 1.52
C ARG A 25 3.99 -12.11 1.47
N ALA A 26 4.62 -11.86 0.33
CA ALA A 26 5.22 -10.56 0.04
C ALA A 26 4.09 -9.53 -0.15
N VAL A 27 4.36 -8.27 0.18
CA VAL A 27 3.33 -7.22 0.20
C VAL A 27 3.77 -6.01 -0.63
N LEU A 28 2.86 -5.51 -1.46
CA LEU A 28 2.98 -4.17 -2.02
C LEU A 28 2.05 -3.26 -1.24
N LEU A 29 2.62 -2.41 -0.39
CA LEU A 29 1.89 -1.47 0.44
C LEU A 29 1.74 -0.16 -0.31
N VAL A 30 0.50 0.32 -0.47
CA VAL A 30 0.19 1.51 -1.28
C VAL A 30 -0.74 2.42 -0.50
N ASN A 31 -0.36 3.70 -0.34
CA ASN A 31 -1.28 4.68 0.20
C ASN A 31 -2.24 5.13 -0.91
N VAL A 32 -3.53 5.04 -0.64
CA VAL A 32 -4.57 5.17 -1.67
C VAL A 32 -5.54 6.31 -1.39
N ALA A 33 -6.22 6.76 -2.45
CA ALA A 33 -7.23 7.80 -2.37
C ALA A 33 -8.29 7.59 -3.45
N SER A 34 -9.53 8.03 -3.15
CA SER A 34 -10.69 7.85 -4.04
C SER A 34 -10.87 8.98 -5.05
N LYS A 35 -10.25 10.13 -4.84
CA LYS A 35 -10.47 11.35 -5.63
C LYS A 35 -9.20 11.96 -6.22
N CYS A 36 -8.19 11.15 -6.47
CA CYS A 36 -6.91 11.55 -7.05
C CYS A 36 -6.91 11.31 -8.56
N GLY A 37 -6.14 12.10 -9.29
CA GLY A 37 -5.90 11.83 -10.71
C GLY A 37 -5.24 10.48 -10.96
N LEU A 38 -4.54 9.92 -9.96
CA LEU A 38 -3.92 8.60 -10.03
C LEU A 38 -4.85 7.46 -9.57
N THR A 39 -6.06 7.76 -9.09
CA THR A 39 -7.01 6.75 -8.60
C THR A 39 -7.24 5.60 -9.61
N PRO A 40 -7.25 5.83 -10.94
CA PRO A 40 -7.34 4.70 -11.89
C PRO A 40 -6.25 3.64 -11.74
N GLN A 41 -5.15 3.90 -11.04
CA GLN A 41 -4.16 2.87 -10.72
C GLN A 41 -4.74 1.71 -9.90
N TYR A 42 -5.89 1.89 -9.23
CA TYR A 42 -6.58 0.79 -8.57
C TYR A 42 -6.79 -0.41 -9.50
N SER A 43 -7.13 -0.18 -10.76
CA SER A 43 -7.33 -1.27 -11.72
C SER A 43 -6.07 -2.14 -11.88
N GLY A 44 -4.91 -1.50 -11.99
CA GLY A 44 -3.64 -2.19 -12.10
C GLY A 44 -3.25 -2.89 -10.80
N LEU A 45 -3.57 -2.29 -9.66
CA LEU A 45 -3.31 -2.92 -8.35
C LEU A 45 -4.16 -4.18 -8.17
N VAL A 46 -5.43 -4.15 -8.56
CA VAL A 46 -6.30 -5.32 -8.55
C VAL A 46 -5.72 -6.42 -9.44
N GLU A 47 -5.23 -6.05 -10.62
CA GLU A 47 -4.61 -7.01 -11.55
C GLU A 47 -3.36 -7.66 -10.96
N LEU A 48 -2.48 -6.87 -10.32
CA LEU A 48 -1.30 -7.41 -9.63
C LEU A 48 -1.69 -8.39 -8.54
N HIS A 49 -2.69 -8.02 -7.73
CA HIS A 49 -3.15 -8.84 -6.62
C HIS A 49 -3.68 -10.19 -7.13
N ARG A 50 -4.45 -10.19 -8.21
CA ARG A 50 -5.02 -11.41 -8.79
C ARG A 50 -3.97 -12.27 -9.47
N SER A 51 -3.06 -11.65 -10.22
CA SER A 51 -2.04 -12.37 -10.99
C SER A 51 -0.98 -13.00 -10.10
N PHE A 52 -0.50 -12.27 -9.09
CA PHE A 52 0.59 -12.74 -8.23
C PHE A 52 0.10 -13.36 -6.91
N GLY A 53 -1.18 -13.19 -6.56
CA GLY A 53 -1.74 -13.76 -5.34
C GLY A 53 -1.47 -15.25 -5.16
N PRO A 54 -1.73 -16.09 -6.18
CA PRO A 54 -1.45 -17.53 -6.08
C PRO A 54 0.03 -17.87 -5.90
N ARG A 55 0.92 -16.93 -6.21
CA ARG A 55 2.38 -17.10 -6.09
C ARG A 55 2.93 -16.58 -4.75
N GLY A 56 2.07 -16.13 -3.84
CA GLY A 56 2.49 -15.67 -2.50
C GLY A 56 2.68 -14.17 -2.38
N PHE A 57 1.80 -13.40 -2.97
CA PHE A 57 1.83 -11.94 -2.99
C PHE A 57 0.47 -11.36 -2.59
N SER A 58 0.47 -10.16 -2.00
CA SER A 58 -0.74 -9.40 -1.75
C SER A 58 -0.47 -7.91 -1.90
N VAL A 59 -1.42 -7.18 -2.47
CA VAL A 59 -1.48 -5.73 -2.36
C VAL A 59 -2.19 -5.40 -1.04
N VAL A 60 -1.75 -4.38 -0.34
CA VAL A 60 -2.42 -3.84 0.86
C VAL A 60 -2.56 -2.33 0.67
N GLY A 61 -3.78 -1.84 0.73
CA GLY A 61 -4.08 -0.42 0.56
C GLY A 61 -4.21 0.30 1.90
N VAL A 62 -3.65 1.52 1.97
CA VAL A 62 -3.69 2.38 3.15
C VAL A 62 -4.35 3.70 2.76
N PRO A 63 -5.65 3.89 3.01
CA PRO A 63 -6.29 5.17 2.71
C PRO A 63 -5.63 6.32 3.49
N CYS A 64 -5.39 7.44 2.80
CA CYS A 64 -4.77 8.62 3.39
C CYS A 64 -5.38 9.89 2.80
N ASN A 65 -5.73 10.85 3.67
CA ASN A 65 -6.37 12.11 3.25
C ASN A 65 -5.42 13.32 3.26
N GLN A 66 -4.10 13.09 3.40
CA GLN A 66 -3.13 14.20 3.55
C GLN A 66 -2.81 14.91 2.24
N PHE A 67 -3.04 14.28 1.09
CA PHE A 67 -2.68 14.84 -0.21
C PHE A 67 -3.89 15.52 -0.84
N MET A 68 -4.04 16.82 -0.58
CA MET A 68 -5.13 17.66 -1.07
C MET A 68 -6.53 17.19 -0.66
N GLY A 69 -6.63 16.47 0.46
CA GLY A 69 -7.92 15.99 0.96
C GLY A 69 -8.64 15.05 -0.02
N GLN A 70 -7.90 14.23 -0.75
CA GLN A 70 -8.47 13.38 -1.81
C GLN A 70 -9.01 12.04 -1.33
N GLU A 71 -9.01 11.81 0.00
CA GLU A 71 -9.66 10.66 0.63
C GLU A 71 -10.56 11.11 1.81
N PRO A 72 -11.59 11.93 1.55
CA PRO A 72 -12.38 12.51 2.64
C PRO A 72 -13.46 11.58 3.21
N GLY A 73 -13.70 10.44 2.56
CA GLY A 73 -14.81 9.55 2.91
C GLY A 73 -14.63 8.80 4.22
N THR A 74 -15.74 8.25 4.73
CA THR A 74 -15.73 7.33 5.86
C THR A 74 -15.23 5.96 5.42
N ALA A 75 -14.97 5.06 6.39
CA ALA A 75 -14.56 3.68 6.09
C ALA A 75 -15.57 2.98 5.19
N GLU A 76 -16.87 3.14 5.44
CA GLU A 76 -17.92 2.54 4.63
C GLU A 76 -17.95 3.12 3.21
N GLU A 77 -17.77 4.42 3.08
CA GLU A 77 -17.72 5.08 1.77
C GLU A 77 -16.52 4.63 0.95
N ILE A 78 -15.36 4.50 1.58
CA ILE A 78 -14.14 4.00 0.94
C ILE A 78 -14.33 2.55 0.50
N GLN A 79 -14.87 1.70 1.38
CA GLN A 79 -15.13 0.29 1.07
C GLN A 79 -16.06 0.16 -0.12
N GLN A 80 -17.14 0.93 -0.13
CA GLN A 80 -18.12 0.89 -1.20
C GLN A 80 -17.55 1.40 -2.52
N PHE A 81 -16.79 2.49 -2.49
CA PHE A 81 -16.13 3.02 -3.69
C PHE A 81 -15.18 1.98 -4.29
N CYS A 82 -14.32 1.40 -3.47
CA CYS A 82 -13.32 0.43 -3.92
C CYS A 82 -13.98 -0.81 -4.53
N SER A 83 -14.98 -1.36 -3.87
CA SER A 83 -15.64 -2.57 -4.36
C SER A 83 -16.50 -2.32 -5.58
N THR A 84 -17.27 -1.21 -5.61
CA THR A 84 -18.23 -0.91 -6.68
C THR A 84 -17.53 -0.40 -7.94
N THR A 85 -16.56 0.50 -7.78
CA THR A 85 -15.93 1.17 -8.92
C THR A 85 -14.77 0.37 -9.51
N TYR A 86 -13.96 -0.28 -8.68
CA TYR A 86 -12.75 -0.96 -9.13
C TYR A 86 -12.70 -2.46 -8.81
N GLY A 87 -13.68 -2.98 -8.09
CA GLY A 87 -13.68 -4.39 -7.71
C GLY A 87 -12.49 -4.77 -6.85
N VAL A 88 -12.07 -3.88 -5.95
CA VAL A 88 -10.92 -4.11 -5.07
C VAL A 88 -11.19 -5.30 -4.18
N ASP A 89 -10.31 -6.30 -4.26
CA ASP A 89 -10.40 -7.54 -3.49
C ASP A 89 -9.16 -7.77 -2.61
N PHE A 90 -8.24 -6.82 -2.57
CA PHE A 90 -7.12 -6.86 -1.64
C PHE A 90 -7.46 -6.15 -0.33
N PRO A 91 -6.73 -6.46 0.77
CA PRO A 91 -6.98 -5.84 2.07
C PRO A 91 -6.79 -4.32 2.06
N LEU A 92 -7.67 -3.62 2.79
CA LEU A 92 -7.55 -2.19 3.05
C LEU A 92 -7.38 -1.98 4.56
N LEU A 93 -6.51 -1.05 4.93
CA LEU A 93 -6.30 -0.66 6.32
C LEU A 93 -7.11 0.58 6.66
N GLU A 94 -7.17 0.90 7.95
CA GLU A 94 -7.81 2.12 8.45
C GLU A 94 -7.13 3.35 7.85
N LYS A 95 -7.91 4.38 7.54
CA LYS A 95 -7.38 5.66 7.07
C LYS A 95 -6.41 6.23 8.10
N THR A 96 -5.22 6.63 7.67
CA THR A 96 -4.19 7.12 8.55
C THR A 96 -3.31 8.17 7.87
N ASP A 97 -2.50 8.86 8.68
CA ASP A 97 -1.46 9.74 8.17
C ASP A 97 -0.21 8.94 7.82
N VAL A 98 0.44 9.31 6.73
CA VAL A 98 1.68 8.69 6.27
C VAL A 98 2.88 9.63 6.40
N ASN A 99 2.62 10.92 6.60
CA ASN A 99 3.64 11.97 6.81
C ASN A 99 3.31 12.78 8.06
N GLY A 100 4.33 13.46 8.61
CA GLY A 100 4.17 14.38 9.73
C GLY A 100 4.19 13.70 11.10
N ASP A 101 3.86 14.48 12.14
CA ASP A 101 3.98 14.03 13.53
C ASP A 101 3.01 12.89 13.89
N GLN A 102 1.89 12.80 13.17
CA GLN A 102 0.87 11.79 13.44
C GLN A 102 0.97 10.59 12.50
N ARG A 103 2.05 10.50 11.71
CA ARG A 103 2.19 9.38 10.78
C ARG A 103 2.22 8.05 11.51
N HIS A 104 1.63 7.06 10.86
CA HIS A 104 1.59 5.71 11.41
C HIS A 104 3.01 5.16 11.59
N ALA A 105 3.20 4.37 12.66
CA ALA A 105 4.50 3.77 12.96
C ALA A 105 5.11 2.99 11.78
N LEU A 106 4.26 2.37 10.97
CA LEU A 106 4.71 1.66 9.77
C LEU A 106 5.41 2.62 8.79
N TYR A 107 4.82 3.78 8.53
CA TYR A 107 5.38 4.77 7.62
C TYR A 107 6.58 5.52 8.20
N GLU A 108 6.66 5.62 9.52
CA GLU A 108 7.85 6.16 10.18
C GLU A 108 9.09 5.34 9.80
N ARG A 109 8.95 4.02 9.71
CA ARG A 109 10.04 3.13 9.30
C ARG A 109 10.23 3.12 7.77
N LEU A 110 9.13 3.13 7.01
CA LEU A 110 9.19 3.07 5.55
C LEU A 110 9.81 4.33 4.93
N ALA A 111 9.61 5.49 5.54
CA ALA A 111 10.14 6.75 5.01
C ALA A 111 11.68 6.78 4.94
N ASP A 112 12.36 5.96 5.71
CA ASP A 112 13.83 5.87 5.68
C ASP A 112 14.34 5.06 4.48
N THR A 113 13.46 4.40 3.74
CA THR A 113 13.82 3.59 2.58
C THR A 113 14.04 4.49 1.36
N PRO A 114 15.19 4.41 0.68
CA PRO A 114 15.40 5.15 -0.56
C PRO A 114 14.66 4.50 -1.74
N ASP A 115 14.33 5.33 -2.73
CA ASP A 115 13.84 4.85 -4.03
C ASP A 115 15.04 4.42 -4.91
N ALA A 116 14.78 4.08 -6.17
CA ALA A 116 15.81 3.63 -7.10
C ALA A 116 16.87 4.70 -7.39
N GLU A 117 16.55 5.97 -7.16
CA GLU A 117 17.45 7.11 -7.35
C GLU A 117 18.20 7.49 -6.08
N GLY A 118 17.97 6.76 -4.98
CA GLY A 118 18.61 7.01 -3.70
C GLY A 118 17.93 8.05 -2.82
N ASN A 119 16.70 8.43 -3.13
CA ASN A 119 15.96 9.45 -2.37
C ASN A 119 15.03 8.81 -1.34
N ALA A 120 15.25 9.11 -0.07
CA ALA A 120 14.38 8.72 1.04
C ALA A 120 13.56 9.94 1.50
N GLY A 121 12.78 9.77 2.57
CA GLY A 121 12.01 10.84 3.19
C GLY A 121 10.50 10.68 2.99
N ASP A 122 9.78 11.80 3.08
CA ASP A 122 8.32 11.82 3.08
C ASP A 122 7.70 11.18 1.83
N ILE A 123 6.51 10.61 2.02
CA ILE A 123 5.67 10.14 0.93
C ILE A 123 5.27 11.34 0.07
N GLN A 124 5.46 11.25 -1.23
CA GLN A 124 5.32 12.41 -2.12
C GLN A 124 3.88 12.69 -2.52
N TRP A 125 3.06 11.65 -2.66
CA TRP A 125 1.67 11.77 -3.10
C TRP A 125 0.92 10.47 -2.87
N ASN A 126 -0.36 10.45 -3.24
CA ASN A 126 -1.16 9.22 -3.27
C ASN A 126 -0.54 8.20 -4.23
N PHE A 127 -0.73 6.92 -3.95
CA PHE A 127 -0.27 5.79 -4.77
C PHE A 127 1.26 5.63 -4.82
N GLU A 128 1.96 6.03 -3.77
CA GLU A 128 3.34 5.64 -3.57
C GLU A 128 3.39 4.21 -3.04
N LYS A 129 4.36 3.42 -3.48
CA LYS A 129 4.38 1.98 -3.25
C LYS A 129 5.66 1.55 -2.55
N PHE A 130 5.50 0.65 -1.58
CA PHE A 130 6.62 -0.02 -0.91
C PHE A 130 6.46 -1.52 -1.07
N LEU A 131 7.50 -2.19 -1.56
CA LEU A 131 7.51 -3.64 -1.67
C LEU A 131 8.21 -4.22 -0.43
N ILE A 132 7.50 -5.07 0.30
CA ILE A 132 7.99 -5.72 1.52
C ILE A 132 8.09 -7.21 1.23
N ASP A 133 9.29 -7.77 1.42
CA ASP A 133 9.52 -9.19 1.16
C ASP A 133 8.91 -10.09 2.26
N ARG A 134 9.01 -11.39 2.08
CA ARG A 134 8.44 -12.37 3.01
C ARG A 134 9.08 -12.31 4.40
N ASP A 135 10.28 -11.80 4.51
CA ASP A 135 11.01 -11.65 5.79
C ASP A 135 10.69 -10.32 6.50
N GLY A 136 9.89 -9.47 5.87
CA GLY A 136 9.52 -8.18 6.43
C GLY A 136 10.51 -7.06 6.14
N LYS A 137 11.41 -7.25 5.19
CA LYS A 137 12.35 -6.22 4.75
C LYS A 137 11.78 -5.47 3.56
N VAL A 138 12.10 -4.18 3.45
CA VAL A 138 11.68 -3.39 2.31
C VAL A 138 12.60 -3.70 1.13
N ALA A 139 12.04 -4.27 0.09
CA ALA A 139 12.76 -4.65 -1.12
C ALA A 139 12.78 -3.54 -2.17
N GLY A 140 11.90 -2.55 -2.07
CA GLY A 140 11.86 -1.45 -3.01
C GLY A 140 10.85 -0.38 -2.65
N ARG A 141 11.05 0.81 -3.18
CA ARG A 141 10.14 1.96 -3.06
C ARG A 141 9.92 2.53 -4.45
N PHE A 142 8.64 2.68 -4.81
CA PHE A 142 8.23 3.15 -6.13
C PHE A 142 7.37 4.40 -5.97
N ARG A 143 7.75 5.48 -6.64
CA ARG A 143 7.05 6.75 -6.51
C ARG A 143 5.65 6.69 -7.14
N PRO A 144 4.77 7.65 -6.82
CA PRO A 144 3.36 7.59 -7.22
C PRO A 144 3.11 7.36 -8.70
N ARG A 145 3.91 7.96 -9.58
CA ARG A 145 3.71 7.85 -11.02
C ARG A 145 4.19 6.54 -11.64
N THR A 146 4.91 5.72 -10.89
CA THR A 146 5.25 4.37 -11.33
C THR A 146 3.97 3.54 -11.32
N THR A 147 3.48 3.21 -12.49
CA THR A 147 2.21 2.48 -12.62
C THR A 147 2.34 1.03 -12.20
N PRO A 148 1.23 0.38 -11.80
CA PRO A 148 1.28 -1.03 -11.39
C PRO A 148 1.80 -1.99 -12.47
N ASP A 149 1.69 -1.63 -13.75
CA ASP A 149 2.18 -2.45 -14.86
C ASP A 149 3.61 -2.10 -15.28
N ALA A 150 4.27 -1.19 -14.57
CA ALA A 150 5.65 -0.81 -14.91
C ALA A 150 6.59 -2.02 -14.85
N PRO A 151 7.44 -2.24 -15.87
CA PRO A 151 8.35 -3.39 -15.88
C PRO A 151 9.24 -3.50 -14.66
N GLU A 152 9.75 -2.38 -14.15
CA GLU A 152 10.62 -2.37 -12.97
C GLU A 152 9.88 -2.81 -11.70
N LEU A 153 8.60 -2.47 -11.57
CA LEU A 153 7.80 -2.91 -10.43
C LEU A 153 7.50 -4.40 -10.53
N ILE A 154 7.09 -4.86 -11.70
CA ILE A 154 6.80 -6.28 -11.93
C ILE A 154 8.03 -7.14 -11.68
N ALA A 155 9.19 -6.72 -12.19
CA ALA A 155 10.46 -7.44 -11.97
C ALA A 155 10.81 -7.50 -10.48
N ALA A 156 10.61 -6.40 -9.74
CA ALA A 156 10.87 -6.37 -8.31
C ALA A 156 9.95 -7.33 -7.56
N ILE A 157 8.66 -7.36 -7.89
CA ILE A 157 7.70 -8.31 -7.28
C ILE A 157 8.16 -9.74 -7.53
N GLU A 158 8.48 -10.08 -8.76
CA GLU A 158 8.93 -11.44 -9.11
C GLU A 158 10.18 -11.85 -8.34
N SER A 159 11.06 -10.89 -8.06
CA SER A 159 12.32 -11.16 -7.34
C SER A 159 12.14 -11.57 -5.88
N VAL A 160 10.99 -11.29 -5.26
CA VAL A 160 10.71 -11.59 -3.85
C VAL A 160 9.72 -12.75 -3.66
N LEU A 161 9.30 -13.39 -4.74
CA LEU A 161 8.34 -14.52 -4.69
C LEU A 161 8.99 -15.90 -4.48
#